data_267b61f731284e74dea84f186b919824
#
_entry.id   267b61f731284e74dea84f186b919824
#
_cell.length_a   1.000
_cell.length_b   1.000
_cell.length_c   1.000
_cell.angle_alpha   90.00
_cell.angle_beta   90.00
_cell.angle_gamma   90.00
#
_symmetry.space_group_name_H-M   'P 1'
#
loop_
_entity.id
_entity.type
_entity.pdbx_description
1 polymer ?
#
loop_
_entity_poly.entity_id
_entity_poly.type
_entity_poly.pdbx_seq_one_letter_code
_entity_poly.pdbx_strand_id
1 'polypeptide(L)'
;SCFDEKYMDSCFATISSGILAGAVKGLCYDADAKMGKDQVTVNLPVRVNWGGGWSDTPPYCMEHGGTVLNAAVMLDGNCPIEVVVKKVDEPVIVLASADSGAEQTFTDISSLQDSSNPYDPFALHKAALIACGVIPYKDPISVQEITENLGSGLYLSTQVINIPRGSGLGTSSILAGACVKALYEMLGKEVTDEELYDRVLCMEQIMSTGGGWQDQVGGLAPGIKMVSSEPAIRQRITCVPCKISEKTRKRTRRAFLPDLFRTAQTGKKSAAGCRWTICRRNRGCGGCLICDSSRRRF
;
A
#
# COMPACT_ATOMS: atom_id res chain seq x y z
N SER A 1 -39.29 -9.83 12.67
CA SER A 1 -39.11 -8.82 11.65
C SER A 1 -37.90 -9.21 10.80
N CYS A 2 -38.13 -9.86 9.66
CA CYS A 2 -37.09 -10.07 8.67
C CYS A 2 -36.74 -8.70 8.08
N PHE A 3 -35.59 -8.16 8.39
CA PHE A 3 -34.93 -7.23 7.48
C PHE A 3 -34.67 -8.02 6.20
N ASP A 4 -35.30 -7.61 5.12
CA ASP A 4 -35.14 -8.28 3.83
C ASP A 4 -33.69 -8.06 3.40
N GLU A 5 -32.91 -9.14 3.23
CA GLU A 5 -31.48 -9.11 2.82
C GLU A 5 -31.28 -8.22 1.59
N LYS A 6 -32.25 -8.20 0.68
CA LYS A 6 -32.24 -7.36 -0.51
C LYS A 6 -32.21 -5.85 -0.20
N TYR A 7 -32.85 -5.39 0.87
CA TYR A 7 -32.75 -3.99 1.30
C TYR A 7 -31.40 -3.67 1.94
N MET A 8 -30.86 -4.62 2.71
CA MET A 8 -29.51 -4.47 3.29
C MET A 8 -28.45 -4.36 2.20
N ASP A 9 -28.47 -5.23 1.21
CA ASP A 9 -27.55 -5.19 0.07
C ASP A 9 -27.66 -3.89 -0.71
N SER A 10 -28.88 -3.39 -0.92
CA SER A 10 -29.13 -2.10 -1.59
C SER A 10 -28.58 -0.92 -0.78
N CYS A 11 -28.75 -0.93 0.54
CA CYS A 11 -28.19 0.10 1.43
C CYS A 11 -26.66 0.08 1.39
N PHE A 12 -26.04 -1.11 1.51
CA PHE A 12 -24.58 -1.24 1.43
C PHE A 12 -24.04 -0.80 0.07
N ALA A 13 -24.68 -1.17 -1.03
CA ALA A 13 -24.30 -0.75 -2.36
C ALA A 13 -24.38 0.78 -2.52
N THR A 14 -25.42 1.41 -1.97
CA THR A 14 -25.60 2.88 -2.00
C THR A 14 -24.51 3.58 -1.20
N ILE A 15 -24.20 3.09 0.01
CA ILE A 15 -23.14 3.65 0.85
C ILE A 15 -21.78 3.50 0.16
N SER A 16 -21.46 2.30 -0.33
CA SER A 16 -20.20 2.03 -1.03
C SER A 16 -20.02 2.89 -2.27
N SER A 17 -21.08 3.06 -3.07
CA SER A 17 -21.02 3.95 -4.26
C SER A 17 -20.82 5.41 -3.89
N GLY A 18 -21.41 5.89 -2.79
CA GLY A 18 -21.22 7.25 -2.28
C GLY A 18 -19.78 7.49 -1.79
N ILE A 19 -19.20 6.51 -1.07
CA ILE A 19 -17.82 6.57 -0.60
C ILE A 19 -16.86 6.58 -1.79
N LEU A 20 -17.07 5.69 -2.77
CA LEU A 20 -16.26 5.62 -3.98
C LEU A 20 -16.33 6.93 -4.78
N ALA A 21 -17.53 7.47 -4.99
CA ALA A 21 -17.71 8.75 -5.67
C ALA A 21 -16.98 9.91 -4.97
N GLY A 22 -16.97 9.90 -3.63
CA GLY A 22 -16.19 10.85 -2.83
C GLY A 22 -14.67 10.66 -2.98
N ALA A 23 -14.21 9.42 -2.98
CA ALA A 23 -12.80 9.08 -3.10
C ALA A 23 -12.21 9.45 -4.48
N VAL A 24 -12.97 9.20 -5.56
CA VAL A 24 -12.49 9.47 -6.94
C VAL A 24 -12.70 10.91 -7.39
N LYS A 25 -13.47 11.72 -6.65
CA LYS A 25 -13.81 13.10 -7.04
C LYS A 25 -12.60 14.02 -7.25
N GLY A 26 -11.47 13.72 -6.63
CA GLY A 26 -10.24 14.50 -6.76
C GLY A 26 -9.18 13.84 -7.64
N LEU A 27 -9.51 12.73 -8.31
CA LEU A 27 -8.59 12.07 -9.22
C LEU A 27 -8.67 12.75 -10.59
N CYS A 28 -7.52 13.20 -11.08
CA CYS A 28 -7.37 13.74 -12.42
C CYS A 28 -6.27 12.96 -13.14
N TYR A 29 -6.54 12.59 -14.39
CA TYR A 29 -5.50 12.17 -15.31
C TYR A 29 -4.55 13.33 -15.55
N ASP A 30 -3.25 13.06 -15.47
CA ASP A 30 -2.20 14.03 -15.70
C ASP A 30 -1.58 13.79 -17.08
N ALA A 31 -2.12 14.50 -18.09
CA ALA A 31 -1.63 14.41 -19.46
C ALA A 31 -0.20 14.96 -19.65
N ASP A 32 0.27 15.77 -18.72
CA ASP A 32 1.62 16.35 -18.75
C ASP A 32 2.65 15.49 -17.99
N ALA A 33 2.22 14.40 -17.36
CA ALA A 33 3.09 13.49 -16.61
C ALA A 33 4.14 12.86 -17.54
N LYS A 34 5.42 12.91 -17.14
CA LYS A 34 6.54 12.29 -17.85
C LYS A 34 7.39 11.47 -16.92
N MET A 35 7.85 10.34 -17.39
CA MET A 35 8.80 9.52 -16.62
C MET A 35 10.18 10.14 -16.63
N GLY A 36 10.63 10.64 -15.47
CA GLY A 36 11.93 11.32 -15.30
C GLY A 36 13.10 10.37 -15.06
N LYS A 37 12.84 9.08 -14.76
CA LYS A 37 13.85 8.05 -14.46
C LYS A 37 13.63 6.84 -15.35
N ASP A 38 14.69 6.05 -15.57
CA ASP A 38 14.56 4.79 -16.33
C ASP A 38 14.00 3.65 -15.48
N GLN A 39 14.33 3.65 -14.18
CA GLN A 39 13.83 2.70 -13.20
C GLN A 39 13.75 3.29 -11.80
N VAL A 40 12.73 2.90 -11.06
CA VAL A 40 12.57 3.17 -9.63
C VAL A 40 12.27 1.86 -8.92
N THR A 41 12.91 1.63 -7.77
CA THR A 41 12.63 0.48 -6.90
C THR A 41 12.33 1.00 -5.50
N VAL A 42 11.16 0.66 -4.98
CA VAL A 42 10.73 1.00 -3.62
C VAL A 42 10.64 -0.26 -2.79
N ASN A 43 11.34 -0.27 -1.65
CA ASN A 43 11.30 -1.36 -0.67
C ASN A 43 10.70 -0.87 0.65
N LEU A 44 9.67 -1.54 1.15
CA LEU A 44 8.99 -1.18 2.39
C LEU A 44 8.95 -2.35 3.39
N PRO A 45 8.97 -2.04 4.70
CA PRO A 45 8.72 -3.01 5.74
C PRO A 45 7.25 -3.41 5.77
N VAL A 46 6.93 -4.49 6.46
CA VAL A 46 5.56 -4.79 6.88
C VAL A 46 5.27 -4.16 8.24
N ARG A 47 4.04 -4.26 8.71
CA ARG A 47 3.62 -3.71 9.99
C ARG A 47 3.14 -4.78 10.96
N VAL A 48 3.33 -4.51 12.24
CA VAL A 48 2.71 -5.25 13.34
C VAL A 48 1.83 -4.29 14.12
N ASN A 49 0.59 -4.70 14.35
CA ASN A 49 -0.36 -3.96 15.19
C ASN A 49 -0.29 -4.51 16.62
N TRP A 50 -0.09 -3.61 17.59
CA TRP A 50 -0.04 -3.96 19.02
C TRP A 50 -1.29 -3.55 19.79
N GLY A 51 -2.12 -2.68 19.24
CA GLY A 51 -3.35 -2.25 19.89
C GLY A 51 -4.14 -1.27 19.03
N GLY A 52 -5.44 -1.22 19.28
CA GLY A 52 -6.36 -0.30 18.62
C GLY A 52 -6.75 -0.67 17.19
N GLY A 53 -6.33 -1.82 16.68
CA GLY A 53 -6.74 -2.30 15.35
C GLY A 53 -8.26 -2.35 15.21
N TRP A 54 -8.75 -2.12 14.00
CA TRP A 54 -10.16 -1.94 13.63
C TRP A 54 -10.77 -0.59 14.05
N SER A 55 -10.17 0.17 14.97
CA SER A 55 -10.65 1.54 15.26
C SER A 55 -10.45 2.50 14.07
N ASP A 56 -9.58 2.15 13.15
CA ASP A 56 -9.26 2.87 11.90
C ASP A 56 -10.19 2.54 10.73
N THR A 57 -11.10 1.60 10.91
CA THR A 57 -11.96 1.09 9.82
C THR A 57 -13.29 1.84 9.77
N PRO A 58 -13.73 2.32 8.59
CA PRO A 58 -15.06 2.88 8.42
C PRO A 58 -16.18 1.83 8.72
N PRO A 59 -17.34 2.24 9.24
CA PRO A 59 -17.72 3.63 9.58
C PRO A 59 -17.20 4.09 10.95
N TYR A 60 -16.65 3.21 11.79
CA TYR A 60 -16.28 3.53 13.17
C TYR A 60 -15.33 4.73 13.28
N CYS A 61 -14.25 4.75 12.48
CA CYS A 61 -13.31 5.87 12.52
C CYS A 61 -13.91 7.20 12.04
N MET A 62 -14.93 7.14 11.19
CA MET A 62 -15.62 8.34 10.69
C MET A 62 -16.49 8.97 11.80
N GLU A 63 -17.01 8.16 12.72
CA GLU A 63 -17.89 8.58 13.80
C GLU A 63 -17.13 8.91 15.09
N HIS A 64 -16.07 8.17 15.38
CA HIS A 64 -15.38 8.19 16.67
C HIS A 64 -13.88 8.55 16.58
N GLY A 65 -13.34 8.60 15.37
CA GLY A 65 -11.90 8.62 15.17
C GLY A 65 -11.28 7.24 15.40
N GLY A 66 -10.02 7.10 15.05
CA GLY A 66 -9.25 5.87 15.24
C GLY A 66 -7.96 6.11 16.00
N THR A 67 -7.48 5.10 16.73
CA THR A 67 -6.16 5.14 17.38
C THR A 67 -5.52 3.77 17.34
N VAL A 68 -4.33 3.68 16.74
CA VAL A 68 -3.61 2.42 16.53
C VAL A 68 -2.16 2.57 16.97
N LEU A 69 -1.67 1.63 17.78
CA LEU A 69 -0.25 1.48 18.10
C LEU A 69 0.35 0.39 17.22
N ASN A 70 1.26 0.76 16.32
CA ASN A 70 1.89 -0.20 15.44
C ASN A 70 3.41 0.02 15.28
N ALA A 71 4.07 -0.95 14.65
CA ALA A 71 5.47 -0.90 14.32
C ALA A 71 5.75 -1.38 12.90
N ALA A 72 6.62 -0.66 12.21
CA ALA A 72 7.23 -1.13 10.96
C ALA A 72 8.32 -2.14 11.26
N VAL A 73 8.25 -3.32 10.64
CA VAL A 73 9.19 -4.42 10.90
C VAL A 73 9.77 -4.98 9.60
N MET A 74 11.05 -5.33 9.66
CA MET A 74 11.81 -5.95 8.56
C MET A 74 12.02 -7.43 8.82
N LEU A 75 12.17 -8.21 7.76
CA LEU A 75 12.51 -9.62 7.82
C LEU A 75 14.01 -9.80 7.54
N ASP A 76 14.74 -10.37 8.49
CA ASP A 76 16.20 -10.56 8.38
C ASP A 76 17.01 -9.31 7.99
N GLY A 77 16.52 -8.14 8.41
CA GLY A 77 17.13 -6.85 8.09
C GLY A 77 16.74 -6.30 6.72
N ASN A 78 15.88 -6.99 5.95
CA ASN A 78 15.41 -6.57 4.64
C ASN A 78 13.93 -6.15 4.69
N CYS A 79 13.55 -5.25 3.82
CA CYS A 79 12.15 -4.89 3.60
C CYS A 79 11.52 -5.95 2.68
N PRO A 80 10.44 -6.62 3.12
CA PRO A 80 9.87 -7.71 2.34
C PRO A 80 8.89 -7.26 1.24
N ILE A 81 8.51 -6.01 1.20
CA ILE A 81 7.67 -5.43 0.15
C ILE A 81 8.56 -4.76 -0.87
N GLU A 82 8.44 -5.13 -2.13
CA GLU A 82 9.18 -4.53 -3.24
C GLU A 82 8.24 -4.13 -4.37
N VAL A 83 8.44 -2.94 -4.91
CA VAL A 83 7.78 -2.45 -6.13
C VAL A 83 8.84 -1.91 -7.08
N VAL A 84 8.75 -2.32 -8.33
CA VAL A 84 9.63 -1.86 -9.41
C VAL A 84 8.79 -1.19 -10.49
N VAL A 85 9.12 0.05 -10.83
CA VAL A 85 8.60 0.76 -12.00
C VAL A 85 9.75 1.02 -12.94
N LYS A 86 9.60 0.70 -14.23
CA LYS A 86 10.62 0.96 -15.24
C LYS A 86 10.01 1.33 -16.59
N LYS A 87 10.79 2.02 -17.42
CA LYS A 87 10.46 2.27 -18.81
C LYS A 87 10.55 0.97 -19.62
N VAL A 88 9.72 0.86 -20.65
CA VAL A 88 9.81 -0.16 -21.70
C VAL A 88 9.75 0.52 -23.07
N ASP A 89 10.41 -0.06 -24.07
CA ASP A 89 10.56 0.58 -25.37
C ASP A 89 9.23 0.58 -26.16
N GLU A 90 8.44 -0.50 -26.00
CA GLU A 90 7.15 -0.60 -26.67
C GLU A 90 6.11 0.31 -26.00
N PRO A 91 5.15 0.90 -26.78
CA PRO A 91 4.10 1.78 -26.25
C PRO A 91 2.98 0.98 -25.57
N VAL A 92 3.31 0.25 -24.50
CA VAL A 92 2.42 -0.64 -23.76
C VAL A 92 2.54 -0.39 -22.25
N ILE A 93 1.55 -0.88 -21.49
CA ILE A 93 1.61 -0.96 -20.03
C ILE A 93 1.71 -2.43 -19.65
N VAL A 94 2.77 -2.79 -18.92
CA VAL A 94 3.01 -4.16 -18.43
C VAL A 94 2.84 -4.18 -16.92
N LEU A 95 1.98 -5.05 -16.43
CA LEU A 95 1.75 -5.27 -15.01
C LEU A 95 2.23 -6.67 -14.62
N ALA A 96 2.97 -6.77 -13.52
CA ALA A 96 3.52 -8.02 -13.04
C ALA A 96 3.34 -8.19 -11.52
N SER A 97 3.03 -9.41 -11.10
CA SER A 97 2.99 -9.84 -9.71
C SER A 97 3.98 -10.99 -9.53
N ALA A 98 5.20 -10.68 -9.08
CA ALA A 98 6.30 -11.63 -9.07
C ALA A 98 6.05 -12.83 -8.11
N ASP A 99 5.32 -12.63 -7.03
CA ASP A 99 4.95 -13.71 -6.08
C ASP A 99 3.89 -14.67 -6.63
N SER A 100 3.10 -14.28 -7.62
CA SER A 100 2.16 -15.18 -8.34
C SER A 100 2.71 -15.69 -9.66
N GLY A 101 3.79 -15.09 -10.16
CA GLY A 101 4.32 -15.34 -11.50
C GLY A 101 3.41 -14.82 -12.62
N ALA A 102 2.43 -13.97 -12.29
CA ALA A 102 1.53 -13.38 -13.26
C ALA A 102 2.18 -12.14 -13.89
N GLU A 103 2.13 -12.04 -15.20
CA GLU A 103 2.53 -10.87 -15.98
C GLU A 103 1.59 -10.71 -17.16
N GLN A 104 1.18 -9.50 -17.47
CA GLN A 104 0.29 -9.18 -18.56
C GLN A 104 0.63 -7.83 -19.19
N THR A 105 0.61 -7.82 -20.52
CA THR A 105 0.73 -6.60 -21.33
C THR A 105 -0.66 -6.08 -21.70
N PHE A 106 -0.86 -4.78 -21.51
CA PHE A 106 -2.10 -4.08 -21.77
C PHE A 106 -1.91 -3.09 -22.93
N THR A 107 -2.76 -3.23 -23.93
CA THR A 107 -2.86 -2.35 -25.11
C THR A 107 -4.23 -1.67 -25.20
N ASP A 108 -5.17 -2.05 -24.33
CA ASP A 108 -6.51 -1.54 -24.23
C ASP A 108 -6.77 -0.90 -22.87
N ILE A 109 -7.33 0.33 -22.87
CA ILE A 109 -7.57 1.11 -21.67
C ILE A 109 -8.72 0.54 -20.83
N SER A 110 -9.74 -0.05 -21.45
CA SER A 110 -10.90 -0.56 -20.72
C SER A 110 -10.51 -1.67 -19.75
N SER A 111 -9.58 -2.52 -20.17
CA SER A 111 -9.00 -3.57 -19.33
C SER A 111 -8.18 -3.03 -18.15
N LEU A 112 -7.53 -1.86 -18.31
CA LEU A 112 -6.77 -1.18 -17.25
C LEU A 112 -7.68 -0.42 -16.27
N GLN A 113 -8.81 0.09 -16.73
CA GLN A 113 -9.78 0.81 -15.90
C GLN A 113 -10.67 -0.12 -15.06
N ASP A 114 -10.75 -1.42 -15.40
CA ASP A 114 -11.45 -2.43 -14.61
C ASP A 114 -10.55 -2.92 -13.46
N SER A 115 -10.68 -2.25 -12.32
CA SER A 115 -9.92 -2.56 -11.08
C SER A 115 -10.83 -3.06 -9.94
N SER A 116 -12.13 -3.23 -10.19
CA SER A 116 -13.11 -3.61 -9.18
C SER A 116 -13.26 -5.13 -9.00
N ASN A 117 -12.68 -5.93 -9.89
CA ASN A 117 -12.73 -7.39 -9.82
C ASN A 117 -11.75 -7.90 -8.74
N PRO A 118 -12.23 -8.49 -7.63
CA PRO A 118 -11.37 -8.96 -6.54
C PRO A 118 -10.51 -10.19 -6.92
N TYR A 119 -10.82 -10.84 -8.04
CA TYR A 119 -10.06 -11.98 -8.56
C TYR A 119 -9.00 -11.58 -9.59
N ASP A 120 -8.96 -10.30 -9.97
CA ASP A 120 -7.93 -9.80 -10.88
C ASP A 120 -6.58 -9.68 -10.14
N PRO A 121 -5.54 -10.40 -10.56
CA PRO A 121 -4.22 -10.32 -9.94
C PRO A 121 -3.58 -8.92 -10.06
N PHE A 122 -4.09 -8.09 -10.95
CA PHE A 122 -3.59 -6.75 -11.25
C PHE A 122 -4.49 -5.62 -10.71
N ALA A 123 -5.56 -5.91 -9.97
CA ALA A 123 -6.47 -4.89 -9.44
C ALA A 123 -5.71 -3.78 -8.66
N LEU A 124 -4.74 -4.15 -7.83
CA LEU A 124 -3.91 -3.22 -7.07
C LEU A 124 -3.06 -2.32 -7.98
N HIS A 125 -2.44 -2.89 -9.03
CA HIS A 125 -1.63 -2.14 -9.98
C HIS A 125 -2.48 -1.14 -10.77
N LYS A 126 -3.65 -1.58 -11.26
CA LYS A 126 -4.61 -0.73 -11.98
C LYS A 126 -5.12 0.41 -11.11
N ALA A 127 -5.50 0.11 -9.87
CA ALA A 127 -5.91 1.13 -8.89
C ALA A 127 -4.79 2.14 -8.60
N ALA A 128 -3.52 1.71 -8.55
CA ALA A 128 -2.37 2.59 -8.36
C ALA A 128 -2.18 3.54 -9.56
N LEU A 129 -2.27 3.03 -10.79
CA LEU A 129 -2.17 3.85 -12.00
C LEU A 129 -3.27 4.93 -12.04
N ILE A 130 -4.50 4.56 -11.67
CA ILE A 130 -5.63 5.49 -11.59
C ILE A 130 -5.40 6.52 -10.48
N ALA A 131 -5.06 6.08 -9.27
CA ALA A 131 -4.89 6.96 -8.12
C ALA A 131 -3.74 7.95 -8.27
N CYS A 132 -2.69 7.59 -9.03
CA CYS A 132 -1.55 8.45 -9.34
C CYS A 132 -1.75 9.35 -10.57
N GLY A 133 -2.89 9.23 -11.26
CA GLY A 133 -3.20 10.02 -12.47
C GLY A 133 -2.42 9.58 -13.70
N VAL A 134 -1.85 8.37 -13.71
CA VAL A 134 -1.16 7.80 -14.89
C VAL A 134 -2.16 7.39 -15.96
N ILE A 135 -3.33 6.88 -15.53
CA ILE A 135 -4.46 6.60 -16.39
C ILE A 135 -5.73 7.26 -15.83
N PRO A 136 -6.69 7.67 -16.66
CA PRO A 136 -7.96 8.22 -16.18
C PRO A 136 -8.83 7.11 -15.56
N TYR A 137 -9.69 7.49 -14.62
CA TYR A 137 -10.59 6.55 -13.94
C TYR A 137 -11.61 5.91 -14.89
N LYS A 138 -12.22 6.70 -15.77
CA LYS A 138 -13.26 6.23 -16.72
C LYS A 138 -13.24 6.93 -18.06
N ASP A 139 -12.48 8.02 -18.21
CA ASP A 139 -12.46 8.77 -19.47
C ASP A 139 -11.76 7.95 -20.56
N PRO A 140 -12.28 7.97 -21.78
CA PRO A 140 -11.69 7.24 -22.89
C PRO A 140 -10.36 7.89 -23.33
N ILE A 141 -9.34 7.09 -23.42
CA ILE A 141 -8.02 7.45 -23.97
C ILE A 141 -7.38 6.18 -24.52
N SER A 142 -6.43 6.28 -25.43
CA SER A 142 -5.68 5.10 -25.86
C SER A 142 -4.44 4.87 -24.98
N VAL A 143 -4.02 3.60 -24.82
CA VAL A 143 -2.75 3.26 -24.15
C VAL A 143 -1.57 3.89 -24.89
N GLN A 144 -1.64 3.98 -26.21
CA GLN A 144 -0.63 4.62 -27.03
C GLN A 144 -0.48 6.11 -26.65
N GLU A 145 -1.57 6.86 -26.54
CA GLU A 145 -1.55 8.28 -26.15
C GLU A 145 -0.98 8.47 -24.73
N ILE A 146 -1.34 7.58 -23.79
CA ILE A 146 -0.78 7.59 -22.42
C ILE A 146 0.74 7.39 -22.46
N THR A 147 1.23 6.41 -23.20
CA THR A 147 2.66 6.11 -23.28
C THR A 147 3.45 7.18 -24.05
N GLU A 148 2.85 7.81 -25.05
CA GLU A 148 3.41 9.00 -25.71
C GLU A 148 3.56 10.17 -24.74
N ASN A 149 2.53 10.43 -23.91
CA ASN A 149 2.58 11.46 -22.87
C ASN A 149 3.65 11.14 -21.82
N LEU A 150 3.76 9.90 -21.37
CA LEU A 150 4.78 9.44 -20.41
C LEU A 150 6.21 9.45 -20.99
N GLY A 151 6.34 9.45 -22.32
CA GLY A 151 7.60 9.38 -23.05
C GLY A 151 8.19 7.98 -23.21
N SER A 152 7.52 6.93 -22.78
CA SER A 152 7.84 5.51 -23.02
C SER A 152 6.68 4.63 -22.54
N GLY A 153 6.70 3.34 -22.84
CA GLY A 153 5.85 2.37 -22.16
C GLY A 153 6.25 2.20 -20.69
N LEU A 154 5.36 1.62 -19.89
CA LEU A 154 5.50 1.49 -18.44
C LEU A 154 5.43 0.03 -18.01
N TYR A 155 6.37 -0.40 -17.18
CA TYR A 155 6.34 -1.68 -16.47
C TYR A 155 6.19 -1.42 -14.97
N LEU A 156 5.20 -2.04 -14.34
CA LEU A 156 4.96 -1.98 -12.89
C LEU A 156 4.90 -3.39 -12.33
N SER A 157 5.85 -3.73 -11.46
CA SER A 157 5.91 -5.03 -10.78
C SER A 157 5.81 -4.89 -9.27
N THR A 158 5.12 -5.83 -8.65
CA THR A 158 5.01 -5.95 -7.19
C THR A 158 5.51 -7.30 -6.71
N GLN A 159 6.13 -7.32 -5.52
CA GLN A 159 6.57 -8.53 -4.86
C GLN A 159 6.45 -8.46 -3.35
N VAL A 160 6.03 -9.58 -2.73
CA VAL A 160 6.08 -9.80 -1.28
C VAL A 160 7.02 -10.98 -0.99
N ILE A 161 8.18 -10.69 -0.39
CA ILE A 161 9.27 -11.66 -0.23
C ILE A 161 9.13 -12.40 1.10
N ASN A 162 9.03 -13.73 1.04
CA ASN A 162 9.02 -14.63 2.22
C ASN A 162 7.89 -14.40 3.23
N ILE A 163 6.79 -13.78 2.83
CA ILE A 163 5.61 -13.60 3.66
C ILE A 163 4.41 -14.26 2.98
N PRO A 164 3.72 -15.20 3.64
CA PRO A 164 2.55 -15.85 3.06
C PRO A 164 1.37 -14.88 2.95
N ARG A 165 0.54 -15.08 1.93
CA ARG A 165 -0.73 -14.36 1.79
C ARG A 165 -1.61 -14.63 3.01
N GLY A 166 -2.37 -13.62 3.45
CA GLY A 166 -3.23 -13.74 4.63
C GLY A 166 -2.48 -13.74 5.97
N SER A 167 -1.21 -13.33 5.99
CA SER A 167 -0.39 -13.25 7.21
C SER A 167 -0.88 -12.23 8.24
N GLY A 168 -1.80 -11.34 7.88
CA GLY A 168 -2.26 -10.24 8.74
C GLY A 168 -1.23 -9.13 8.96
N LEU A 169 -0.18 -9.07 8.13
CA LEU A 169 0.90 -8.08 8.26
C LEU A 169 0.68 -6.82 7.40
N GLY A 170 -0.51 -6.64 6.81
CA GLY A 170 -0.89 -5.47 6.04
C GLY A 170 -0.22 -5.37 4.67
N THR A 171 0.22 -6.50 4.10
CA THR A 171 1.02 -6.53 2.87
C THR A 171 0.34 -5.86 1.68
N SER A 172 -0.97 -6.01 1.52
CA SER A 172 -1.71 -5.45 0.38
C SER A 172 -1.70 -3.92 0.39
N SER A 173 -2.11 -3.31 1.51
CA SER A 173 -2.16 -1.84 1.64
C SER A 173 -0.76 -1.21 1.64
N ILE A 174 0.25 -1.93 2.13
CA ILE A 174 1.65 -1.48 2.06
C ILE A 174 2.17 -1.55 0.63
N LEU A 175 1.83 -2.61 -0.13
CA LEU A 175 2.11 -2.69 -1.57
C LEU A 175 1.46 -1.53 -2.32
N ALA A 176 0.20 -1.21 -2.01
CA ALA A 176 -0.49 -0.05 -2.59
C ALA A 176 0.30 1.24 -2.35
N GLY A 177 0.74 1.48 -1.10
CA GLY A 177 1.58 2.63 -0.77
C GLY A 177 2.95 2.62 -1.46
N ALA A 178 3.56 1.45 -1.63
CA ALA A 178 4.82 1.31 -2.37
C ALA A 178 4.64 1.64 -3.85
N CYS A 179 3.52 1.23 -4.47
CA CYS A 179 3.18 1.58 -5.85
C CYS A 179 3.03 3.11 -6.01
N VAL A 180 2.29 3.77 -5.12
CA VAL A 180 2.12 5.23 -5.15
C VAL A 180 3.48 5.92 -5.05
N LYS A 181 4.33 5.53 -4.10
CA LYS A 181 5.69 6.10 -3.96
C LYS A 181 6.53 5.88 -5.21
N ALA A 182 6.53 4.67 -5.76
CA ALA A 182 7.33 4.35 -6.93
C ALA A 182 6.88 5.13 -8.18
N LEU A 183 5.57 5.25 -8.38
CA LEU A 183 4.99 6.00 -9.49
C LEU A 183 5.28 7.50 -9.36
N TYR A 184 5.07 8.11 -8.18
CA TYR A 184 5.39 9.53 -7.96
C TYR A 184 6.88 9.80 -8.17
N GLU A 185 7.77 8.95 -7.65
CA GLU A 185 9.20 9.08 -7.85
C GLU A 185 9.60 8.91 -9.33
N MET A 186 8.94 7.99 -10.07
CA MET A 186 9.14 7.79 -11.50
C MET A 186 8.74 9.01 -12.32
N LEU A 187 7.65 9.67 -11.90
CA LEU A 187 7.11 10.88 -12.53
C LEU A 187 7.83 12.16 -12.07
N GLY A 188 8.84 12.06 -11.19
CA GLY A 188 9.52 13.22 -10.65
C GLY A 188 8.66 14.10 -9.74
N LYS A 189 7.57 13.55 -9.17
CA LYS A 189 6.67 14.24 -8.27
C LYS A 189 7.03 13.98 -6.82
N GLU A 190 6.98 15.01 -5.99
CA GLU A 190 7.03 14.85 -4.54
C GLU A 190 5.64 14.48 -4.02
N VAL A 191 5.58 13.62 -3.02
CA VAL A 191 4.35 13.23 -2.34
C VAL A 191 4.53 13.43 -0.84
N THR A 192 3.60 14.12 -0.20
CA THR A 192 3.53 14.23 1.25
C THR A 192 3.00 12.94 1.86
N ASP A 193 3.31 12.70 3.17
CA ASP A 193 2.77 11.53 3.85
C ASP A 193 1.23 11.54 3.88
N GLU A 194 0.60 12.73 4.04
CA GLU A 194 -0.85 12.88 4.03
C GLU A 194 -1.45 12.50 2.67
N GLU A 195 -0.89 13.01 1.59
CA GLU A 195 -1.33 12.67 0.24
C GLU A 195 -1.13 11.18 -0.08
N LEU A 196 -0.01 10.61 0.35
CA LEU A 196 0.29 9.20 0.18
C LEU A 196 -0.78 8.32 0.85
N TYR A 197 -1.17 8.66 2.09
CA TYR A 197 -2.23 7.93 2.81
C TYR A 197 -3.59 8.10 2.13
N ASP A 198 -3.93 9.31 1.68
CA ASP A 198 -5.16 9.59 0.96
C ASP A 198 -5.23 8.78 -0.36
N ARG A 199 -4.13 8.71 -1.13
CA ARG A 199 -4.07 7.92 -2.37
C ARG A 199 -4.27 6.44 -2.12
N VAL A 200 -3.67 5.88 -1.06
CA VAL A 200 -3.87 4.47 -0.71
C VAL A 200 -5.30 4.19 -0.27
N LEU A 201 -5.90 5.07 0.53
CA LEU A 201 -7.33 4.94 0.89
C LEU A 201 -8.23 5.00 -0.36
N CYS A 202 -7.91 5.86 -1.31
CA CYS A 202 -8.63 5.92 -2.59
C CYS A 202 -8.49 4.60 -3.37
N MET A 203 -7.30 4.00 -3.44
CA MET A 203 -7.08 2.69 -4.06
C MET A 203 -7.92 1.60 -3.41
N GLU A 204 -8.00 1.55 -2.07
CA GLU A 204 -8.84 0.59 -1.34
C GLU A 204 -10.33 0.75 -1.70
N GLN A 205 -10.81 1.98 -1.90
CA GLN A 205 -12.19 2.22 -2.34
C GLN A 205 -12.40 1.80 -3.81
N ILE A 206 -11.46 2.09 -4.70
CA ILE A 206 -11.51 1.68 -6.12
C ILE A 206 -11.56 0.14 -6.22
N MET A 207 -10.78 -0.56 -5.40
CA MET A 207 -10.77 -2.03 -5.35
C MET A 207 -11.93 -2.63 -4.54
N SER A 208 -12.79 -1.80 -3.93
CA SER A 208 -13.91 -2.23 -3.08
C SER A 208 -13.50 -3.08 -1.86
N THR A 209 -12.27 -2.90 -1.36
CA THR A 209 -11.76 -3.64 -0.19
C THR A 209 -12.22 -3.05 1.13
N GLY A 210 -12.55 -1.77 1.17
CA GLY A 210 -13.11 -1.09 2.35
C GLY A 210 -12.17 -1.04 3.56
N GLY A 211 -10.86 -1.11 3.35
CA GLY A 211 -9.85 -1.10 4.40
C GLY A 211 -9.75 0.23 5.15
N GLY A 212 -9.19 0.18 6.36
CA GLY A 212 -8.79 1.35 7.14
C GLY A 212 -7.38 1.84 6.79
N TRP A 213 -6.88 2.80 7.56
CA TRP A 213 -5.57 3.41 7.30
C TRP A 213 -4.40 2.79 8.09
N GLN A 214 -4.63 1.84 9.00
CA GLN A 214 -3.58 1.29 9.88
C GLN A 214 -2.44 0.60 9.13
N ASP A 215 -2.76 -0.08 8.05
CA ASP A 215 -1.84 -0.96 7.34
C ASP A 215 -0.82 -0.14 6.54
N GLN A 216 -1.30 0.77 5.69
CA GLN A 216 -0.42 1.63 4.91
C GLN A 216 0.43 2.52 5.80
N VAL A 217 -0.15 3.20 6.79
CA VAL A 217 0.63 4.05 7.71
C VAL A 217 1.62 3.21 8.50
N GLY A 218 1.23 1.98 8.88
CA GLY A 218 2.07 1.04 9.61
C GLY A 218 3.36 0.68 8.88
N GLY A 219 3.30 0.45 7.58
CA GLY A 219 4.46 0.13 6.75
C GLY A 219 5.19 1.35 6.20
N LEU A 220 4.46 2.41 5.83
CA LEU A 220 5.02 3.62 5.24
C LEU A 220 5.78 4.49 6.24
N ALA A 221 5.24 4.67 7.46
CA ALA A 221 5.92 5.40 8.52
C ALA A 221 6.85 4.48 9.33
N PRO A 222 8.11 4.89 9.59
CA PRO A 222 9.09 4.02 10.24
C PRO A 222 8.89 3.90 11.75
N GLY A 223 9.43 2.84 12.32
CA GLY A 223 9.55 2.64 13.76
C GLY A 223 8.26 2.24 14.46
N ILE A 224 8.24 2.43 15.78
CA ILE A 224 7.05 2.27 16.63
C ILE A 224 6.36 3.62 16.71
N LYS A 225 5.06 3.64 16.48
CA LYS A 225 4.29 4.87 16.38
C LYS A 225 2.86 4.70 16.85
N MET A 226 2.33 5.77 17.40
CA MET A 226 0.91 5.97 17.62
C MET A 226 0.34 6.70 16.42
N VAL A 227 -0.68 6.14 15.81
CA VAL A 227 -1.40 6.73 14.69
C VAL A 227 -2.83 6.97 15.13
N SER A 228 -3.35 8.15 14.84
CA SER A 228 -4.73 8.50 15.18
C SER A 228 -5.39 9.32 14.08
N SER A 229 -6.71 9.30 14.06
CA SER A 229 -7.53 10.17 13.24
C SER A 229 -8.65 10.78 14.08
N GLU A 230 -9.12 11.96 13.68
CA GLU A 230 -10.32 12.57 14.25
C GLU A 230 -11.57 12.07 13.52
N PRO A 231 -12.78 12.14 14.18
CA PRO A 231 -14.03 11.81 13.54
C PRO A 231 -14.29 12.72 12.33
N ALA A 232 -14.32 12.13 11.13
CA ALA A 232 -14.61 12.85 9.89
C ALA A 232 -14.89 11.88 8.75
N ILE A 233 -15.62 12.30 7.72
CA ILE A 233 -15.78 11.54 6.47
C ILE A 233 -14.41 11.42 5.77
N ARG A 234 -13.68 12.54 5.64
CA ARG A 234 -12.30 12.54 5.18
C ARG A 234 -11.37 12.52 6.39
N GLN A 235 -10.72 11.38 6.59
CA GLN A 235 -9.84 11.15 7.75
C GLN A 235 -8.54 11.94 7.63
N ARG A 236 -8.26 12.78 8.61
CA ARG A 236 -6.93 13.37 8.77
C ARG A 236 -6.11 12.49 9.70
N ILE A 237 -5.06 11.89 9.17
CA ILE A 237 -4.23 10.92 9.88
C ILE A 237 -3.03 11.63 10.51
N THR A 238 -2.88 11.46 11.82
CA THR A 238 -1.73 11.96 12.60
C THR A 238 -0.86 10.78 13.02
N CYS A 239 0.43 10.82 12.68
CA CYS A 239 1.39 9.78 13.02
C CYS A 239 2.47 10.33 13.96
N VAL A 240 2.51 9.83 15.20
CA VAL A 240 3.46 10.27 16.23
C VAL A 240 4.43 9.13 16.57
N PRO A 241 5.73 9.29 16.30
CA PRO A 241 6.74 8.30 16.69
C PRO A 241 6.82 8.13 18.21
N CYS A 242 6.76 6.89 18.69
CA CYS A 242 6.93 6.58 20.10
C CYS A 242 8.41 6.66 20.50
N LYS A 243 8.71 7.49 21.51
CA LYS A 243 10.04 7.56 22.10
C LYS A 243 10.21 6.41 23.08
N ILE A 244 10.89 5.34 22.66
CA ILE A 244 11.19 4.17 23.51
C ILE A 244 12.70 4.04 23.74
N SER A 245 13.07 3.63 24.96
CA SER A 245 14.47 3.38 25.29
C SER A 245 15.04 2.20 24.48
N GLU A 246 16.36 2.20 24.28
CA GLU A 246 17.04 1.07 23.62
C GLU A 246 16.83 -0.25 24.38
N LYS A 247 16.79 -0.19 25.71
CA LYS A 247 16.48 -1.34 26.59
C LYS A 247 15.09 -1.90 26.29
N THR A 248 14.06 -1.04 26.20
CA THR A 248 12.69 -1.44 25.86
C THR A 248 12.64 -2.04 24.47
N ARG A 249 13.29 -1.41 23.49
CA ARG A 249 13.35 -1.90 22.10
C ARG A 249 13.97 -3.30 22.01
N LYS A 250 15.07 -3.55 22.74
CA LYS A 250 15.70 -4.88 22.80
C LYS A 250 14.79 -5.92 23.45
N ARG A 251 14.05 -5.56 24.51
CA ARG A 251 13.07 -6.45 25.15
C ARG A 251 11.93 -6.80 24.20
N THR A 252 11.33 -5.78 23.57
CA THR A 252 10.25 -5.97 22.60
C THR A 252 10.69 -6.89 21.45
N ARG A 253 11.91 -6.66 20.93
CA ARG A 253 12.46 -7.52 19.87
C ARG A 253 12.60 -8.98 20.29
N ARG A 254 12.97 -9.25 21.55
CA ARG A 254 13.14 -10.62 22.06
C ARG A 254 11.82 -11.32 22.39
N ALA A 255 10.85 -10.57 22.93
CA ALA A 255 9.62 -11.13 23.47
C ALA A 255 8.52 -11.29 22.39
N PHE A 256 8.47 -10.40 21.42
CA PHE A 256 7.31 -10.29 20.53
C PHE A 256 7.45 -11.05 19.21
N LEU A 257 8.68 -11.23 18.74
CA LEU A 257 8.94 -11.79 17.41
C LEU A 257 8.72 -13.29 17.29
N PRO A 258 8.98 -14.13 18.31
CA PRO A 258 8.71 -15.56 18.24
C PRO A 258 7.20 -15.90 18.19
N ASP A 259 6.33 -15.09 18.85
CA ASP A 259 4.90 -15.42 18.97
C ASP A 259 4.08 -15.02 17.73
N LEU A 260 4.50 -13.99 16.99
CA LEU A 260 3.89 -13.62 15.71
C LEU A 260 3.90 -14.77 14.68
N PHE A 261 4.91 -15.62 14.74
CA PHE A 261 5.06 -16.76 13.83
C PHE A 261 4.27 -17.99 14.24
N ARG A 262 3.91 -18.13 15.50
CA ARG A 262 3.03 -19.22 15.94
C ARG A 262 1.63 -19.14 15.35
N THR A 263 1.11 -17.92 15.20
CA THR A 263 -0.24 -17.68 14.66
C THR A 263 -0.29 -17.74 13.13
N ALA A 264 0.80 -17.39 12.44
CA ALA A 264 0.90 -17.46 10.98
C ALA A 264 1.20 -18.88 10.45
N GLN A 265 1.57 -19.82 11.32
CA GLN A 265 2.06 -21.15 10.95
C GLN A 265 1.00 -22.25 10.82
N THR A 266 -0.29 -21.95 10.81
CA THR A 266 -1.29 -22.98 10.47
C THR A 266 -1.28 -23.41 9.00
N GLY A 267 -0.42 -22.85 8.16
CA GLY A 267 -0.17 -23.23 6.78
C GLY A 267 1.31 -23.52 6.51
N LYS A 268 1.70 -24.79 6.62
CA LYS A 268 2.92 -25.48 6.13
C LYS A 268 4.06 -24.60 5.59
N LYS A 269 5.07 -24.40 6.37
CA LYS A 269 6.52 -24.31 6.33
C LYS A 269 7.04 -23.26 7.30
N SER A 270 7.86 -23.73 8.22
CA SER A 270 8.42 -23.00 9.35
C SER A 270 9.31 -21.85 8.89
N ALA A 271 8.92 -20.63 9.22
CA ALA A 271 9.81 -19.47 9.25
C ALA A 271 10.68 -19.45 10.52
N ALA A 272 11.02 -20.60 11.06
CA ALA A 272 11.69 -20.79 12.36
C ALA A 272 13.14 -20.26 12.42
N GLY A 273 13.62 -19.53 11.40
CA GLY A 273 14.96 -18.93 11.35
C GLY A 273 15.00 -17.44 11.10
N CYS A 274 13.87 -16.81 10.77
CA CYS A 274 13.85 -15.42 10.35
C CYS A 274 13.97 -14.42 11.51
N ARG A 275 14.77 -13.37 11.34
CA ARG A 275 14.95 -12.30 12.33
C ARG A 275 14.20 -11.05 11.92
N TRP A 276 13.32 -10.58 12.76
CA TRP A 276 12.60 -9.33 12.55
C TRP A 276 13.34 -8.14 13.18
N THR A 277 13.32 -7.01 12.50
CA THR A 277 13.95 -5.77 12.97
C THR A 277 13.00 -4.59 12.74
N ILE A 278 12.88 -3.73 13.76
CA ILE A 278 12.11 -2.49 13.63
C ILE A 278 12.84 -1.55 12.68
N CYS A 279 12.14 -1.11 11.63
CA CYS A 279 12.66 -0.20 10.62
C CYS A 279 12.90 1.19 11.22
N ARG A 280 14.03 1.85 10.88
CA ARG A 280 14.38 3.21 11.28
C ARG A 280 14.48 4.12 10.06
N ARG A 281 14.11 5.39 10.23
CA ARG A 281 14.38 6.41 9.22
C ARG A 281 15.87 6.76 9.25
N ASN A 282 16.57 6.63 8.12
CA ASN A 282 17.96 7.06 8.01
C ASN A 282 18.02 8.53 7.58
N ARG A 283 18.77 9.37 8.29
CA ARG A 283 18.93 10.79 7.99
C ARG A 283 19.98 10.97 6.88
N GLY A 284 19.70 10.66 5.67
CA GLY A 284 20.74 10.85 4.64
C GLY A 284 20.34 10.57 3.20
N CYS A 285 19.22 9.97 2.98
CA CYS A 285 18.71 9.77 1.61
C CYS A 285 17.29 10.32 1.52
N GLY A 286 17.06 11.26 0.62
CA GLY A 286 15.76 11.86 0.39
C GLY A 286 14.69 10.78 0.13
N GLY A 287 13.79 10.61 1.07
CA GLY A 287 12.59 9.79 0.92
C GLY A 287 12.75 8.27 0.99
N CYS A 288 13.96 7.71 0.97
CA CYS A 288 14.16 6.27 1.01
C CYS A 288 14.24 5.72 2.44
N LEU A 289 13.43 4.72 2.76
CA LEU A 289 13.58 3.90 3.96
C LEU A 289 14.75 2.95 3.73
N ILE A 290 15.99 3.40 4.00
CA ILE A 290 17.17 2.52 3.91
C ILE A 290 17.23 1.67 5.17
N CYS A 291 17.19 0.38 4.97
CA CYS A 291 17.55 -0.60 5.97
C CYS A 291 19.06 -0.49 6.25
N ASP A 292 19.45 -0.03 7.43
CA ASP A 292 20.87 -0.03 7.83
C ASP A 292 21.38 -1.48 7.91
N SER A 293 22.03 -1.93 6.85
CA SER A 293 22.66 -3.25 6.75
C SER A 293 24.05 -3.30 7.42
N SER A 294 24.53 -2.22 8.04
CA SER A 294 25.91 -2.09 8.53
C SER A 294 26.21 -2.80 9.86
N ARG A 295 25.30 -3.62 10.39
CA ARG A 295 25.58 -4.45 11.58
C ARG A 295 25.41 -5.94 11.32
N ARG A 296 26.26 -6.49 10.46
CA ARG A 296 26.67 -7.88 10.60
C ARG A 296 27.61 -7.99 11.80
N ARG A 297 27.27 -8.82 12.72
CA ARG A 297 27.96 -9.40 13.92
C ARG A 297 27.33 -8.95 15.23
N PHE A 298 26.64 -9.84 15.76
CA PHE A 298 26.66 -10.63 17.01
C PHE A 298 25.36 -11.40 17.15
#